data_a72bd558b9cb78c74eea41a502e00b73
#
_entry.id   a72bd558b9cb78c74eea41a502e00b73
#
_cell.length_a   1.000
_cell.length_b   1.000
_cell.length_c   1.000
_cell.angle_alpha   90.00
_cell.angle_beta   90.00
_cell.angle_gamma   90.00
#
_symmetry.space_group_name_H-M   'P 1'
#
loop_
_entity.id
_entity.type
_entity.pdbx_description
1 polymer ?
#
loop_
_entity_poly.entity_id
_entity_poly.type
_entity_poly.pdbx_seq_one_letter_code
_entity_poly.pdbx_strand_id
1 'polypeptide(L)'
;MLTQTTSSKTYSKGDYKRLSDRIRKNPNNIESSDYEMLQALRLTYKDSLATVFNTLDRLAHGIDKDCVCTYRIKRIESIISKLLRFPDMEVQRVADIAGCRCIMTNTKIKK
;
A
#
# COMPACT_ATOMS: atom_id res chain seq x y z
N MET A 1 -26.62 2.98 -10.38
CA MET A 1 -26.02 2.85 -10.21
C MET A 1 -25.11 2.82 -10.08
N LEU A 2 -24.89 2.86 -10.36
CA LEU A 2 -24.07 2.77 -10.23
C LEU A 2 -23.05 2.80 -10.04
N THR A 3 -22.84 2.73 -10.07
CA THR A 3 -22.05 2.66 -9.86
C THR A 3 -21.08 2.75 -9.83
N GLN A 4 -20.70 2.77 -10.05
CA GLN A 4 -19.86 2.74 -9.92
C GLN A 4 -18.91 3.08 -10.05
N THR A 5 -18.66 3.30 -10.33
CA THR A 5 -17.79 3.54 -10.54
C THR A 5 -16.93 3.96 -10.22
N THR A 6 -16.99 4.17 -10.28
CA THR A 6 -16.35 4.66 -9.80
C THR A 6 -15.19 4.78 -9.42
N SER A 7 -15.08 4.63 -9.28
CA SER A 7 -14.00 4.48 -8.59
C SER A 7 -12.71 4.69 -9.20
N SER A 8 -12.57 4.98 -10.29
CA SER A 8 -11.30 5.15 -10.92
C SER A 8 -10.80 6.58 -10.85
N LYS A 9 -11.16 7.24 -9.80
CA LYS A 9 -10.70 8.58 -9.55
C LYS A 9 -9.18 8.57 -9.33
N THR A 10 -8.47 9.41 -10.06
CA THR A 10 -7.03 9.52 -9.91
C THR A 10 -6.66 10.89 -9.36
N TYR A 11 -5.56 10.92 -8.64
CA TYR A 11 -5.09 12.15 -8.02
C TYR A 11 -3.66 12.42 -8.46
N SER A 12 -3.32 13.69 -8.59
CA SER A 12 -1.98 14.10 -8.99
C SER A 12 -1.02 14.07 -7.81
N LYS A 13 0.27 14.21 -8.11
CA LYS A 13 1.27 14.35 -7.04
C LYS A 13 0.97 15.55 -6.17
N GLY A 14 0.52 16.64 -6.78
CA GLY A 14 0.17 17.83 -6.03
C GLY A 14 -1.00 17.57 -5.09
N ASP A 15 -1.98 16.78 -5.53
CA ASP A 15 -3.10 16.43 -4.69
C ASP A 15 -2.63 15.67 -3.45
N TYR A 16 -1.74 14.72 -3.63
CA TYR A 16 -1.22 13.93 -2.51
C TYR A 16 -0.33 14.75 -1.59
N LYS A 17 0.42 15.69 -2.16
CA LYS A 17 1.22 16.59 -1.33
C LYS A 17 0.32 17.43 -0.43
N ARG A 18 -0.74 17.99 -1.00
CA ARG A 18 -1.70 18.79 -0.24
C ARG A 18 -2.41 17.94 0.81
N LEU A 19 -2.74 16.69 0.46
CA LEU A 19 -3.34 15.76 1.41
C LEU A 19 -2.40 15.53 2.60
N SER A 20 -1.13 15.28 2.31
CA SER A 20 -0.14 15.04 3.36
C SER A 20 -0.04 16.23 4.30
N ASP A 21 -0.03 17.43 3.72
CA ASP A 21 0.05 18.66 4.52
C ASP A 21 -1.20 18.85 5.37
N ARG A 22 -2.38 18.56 4.80
CA ARG A 22 -3.63 18.69 5.56
C ARG A 22 -3.68 17.74 6.75
N ILE A 23 -3.23 16.53 6.55
CA ILE A 23 -3.22 15.53 7.62
C ILE A 23 -2.32 15.97 8.76
N ARG A 24 -1.14 16.48 8.42
CA ARG A 24 -0.20 16.95 9.44
C ARG A 24 -0.72 18.16 10.19
N LYS A 25 -1.46 19.01 9.50
CA LYS A 25 -1.97 20.23 10.10
C LYS A 25 -3.08 19.95 11.09
N ASN A 26 -3.94 18.98 10.79
CA ASN A 26 -5.09 18.64 11.64
C ASN A 26 -5.22 17.13 11.78
N PRO A 27 -4.27 16.48 12.46
CA PRO A 27 -4.29 15.01 12.53
C PRO A 27 -5.50 14.45 13.27
N ASN A 28 -6.11 15.25 14.14
CA ASN A 28 -7.26 14.79 14.90
C ASN A 28 -8.58 15.09 14.21
N ASN A 29 -8.53 15.66 13.01
CA ASN A 29 -9.74 16.14 12.34
C ASN A 29 -9.64 15.89 10.84
N ILE A 30 -9.31 14.66 10.48
CA ILE A 30 -9.15 14.28 9.08
C ILE A 30 -10.51 14.11 8.45
N GLU A 31 -10.72 14.74 7.31
CA GLU A 31 -12.02 14.74 6.64
C GLU A 31 -12.26 13.47 5.86
N SER A 32 -13.54 13.20 5.59
CA SER A 32 -13.92 12.02 4.82
C SER A 32 -13.28 12.00 3.43
N SER A 33 -13.18 13.17 2.79
CA SER A 33 -12.56 13.26 1.48
C SER A 33 -11.10 12.88 1.52
N ASP A 34 -10.42 13.16 2.63
CA ASP A 34 -9.01 12.76 2.79
C ASP A 34 -8.89 11.25 2.94
N TYR A 35 -9.81 10.64 3.68
CA TYR A 35 -9.83 9.19 3.79
C TYR A 35 -10.10 8.53 2.44
N GLU A 36 -10.96 9.14 1.63
CA GLU A 36 -11.24 8.63 0.29
C GLU A 36 -9.99 8.66 -0.58
N MET A 37 -9.20 9.73 -0.48
CA MET A 37 -7.96 9.82 -1.23
C MET A 37 -6.96 8.75 -0.79
N LEU A 38 -6.86 8.53 0.52
CA LEU A 38 -5.97 7.48 1.03
C LEU A 38 -6.42 6.11 0.57
N GLN A 39 -7.71 5.87 0.55
CA GLN A 39 -8.24 4.60 0.07
C GLN A 39 -7.97 4.41 -1.40
N ALA A 40 -8.11 5.48 -2.21
CA ALA A 40 -7.80 5.40 -3.62
C ALA A 40 -6.33 5.05 -3.85
N LEU A 41 -5.45 5.63 -3.04
CA LEU A 41 -4.02 5.32 -3.12
C LEU A 41 -3.76 3.86 -2.78
N ARG A 42 -4.39 3.36 -1.72
CA ARG A 42 -4.24 1.95 -1.34
C ARG A 42 -4.69 1.02 -2.45
N LEU A 43 -5.79 1.34 -3.10
CA LEU A 43 -6.30 0.51 -4.20
C LEU A 43 -5.35 0.52 -5.40
N THR A 44 -4.72 1.66 -5.67
CA THR A 44 -3.73 1.73 -6.74
C THR A 44 -2.57 0.77 -6.45
N TYR A 45 -2.08 0.78 -5.22
CA TYR A 45 -1.01 -0.14 -4.84
C TYR A 45 -1.46 -1.57 -4.82
N LYS A 46 -2.72 -1.82 -4.46
CA LYS A 46 -3.25 -3.18 -4.45
C LYS A 46 -3.21 -3.79 -5.84
N ASP A 47 -3.58 -3.02 -6.86
CA ASP A 47 -3.57 -3.52 -8.23
C ASP A 47 -2.15 -3.85 -8.69
N SER A 48 -1.20 -2.97 -8.39
CA SER A 48 0.20 -3.22 -8.73
C SER A 48 0.74 -4.41 -7.95
N LEU A 49 0.35 -4.52 -6.69
CA LEU A 49 0.80 -5.60 -5.84
C LEU A 49 0.32 -6.96 -6.33
N ALA A 50 -0.87 -7.03 -6.88
CA ALA A 50 -1.42 -8.28 -7.37
C ALA A 50 -0.51 -8.90 -8.45
N THR A 51 -0.04 -8.07 -9.37
CA THR A 51 0.86 -8.53 -10.43
C THR A 51 2.19 -9.02 -9.86
N VAL A 52 2.76 -8.22 -8.96
CA VAL A 52 4.04 -8.59 -8.34
C VAL A 52 3.88 -9.85 -7.50
N PHE A 53 2.80 -9.94 -6.75
CA PHE A 53 2.57 -11.10 -5.89
C PHE A 53 2.45 -12.38 -6.72
N ASN A 54 1.69 -12.34 -7.81
CA ASN A 54 1.51 -13.52 -8.65
C ASN A 54 2.82 -13.99 -9.23
N THR A 55 3.67 -13.06 -9.65
CA THR A 55 4.98 -13.40 -10.19
C THR A 55 5.87 -14.00 -9.10
N LEU A 56 5.90 -13.37 -7.94
CA LEU A 56 6.71 -13.85 -6.83
C LEU A 56 6.27 -15.23 -6.37
N ASP A 57 4.95 -15.41 -6.25
CA ASP A 57 4.38 -16.68 -5.83
C ASP A 57 4.79 -17.81 -6.76
N ARG A 58 4.69 -17.57 -8.07
CA ARG A 58 5.06 -18.57 -9.05
C ARG A 58 6.55 -18.90 -9.00
N LEU A 59 7.39 -17.88 -8.90
CA LEU A 59 8.83 -18.08 -8.85
C LEU A 59 9.25 -18.81 -7.57
N ALA A 60 8.66 -18.41 -6.45
CA ALA A 60 9.01 -19.01 -5.18
C ALA A 60 8.61 -20.48 -5.13
N HIS A 61 7.44 -20.82 -5.67
CA HIS A 61 6.99 -22.20 -5.69
C HIS A 61 7.81 -23.06 -6.68
N GLY A 62 8.45 -22.43 -7.64
CA GLY A 62 9.37 -23.15 -8.50
C GLY A 62 10.66 -23.54 -7.78
N ILE A 63 11.01 -22.82 -6.72
CA ILE A 63 12.19 -23.12 -5.91
C ILE A 63 11.84 -24.00 -4.73
N ASP A 64 10.73 -23.73 -4.09
CA ASP A 64 10.28 -24.44 -2.90
C ASP A 64 8.76 -24.57 -2.96
N LYS A 65 8.28 -25.74 -3.34
CA LYS A 65 6.85 -25.94 -3.57
C LYS A 65 6.03 -25.76 -2.30
N ASP A 66 6.66 -25.82 -1.14
CA ASP A 66 5.96 -25.69 0.13
C ASP A 66 6.08 -24.29 0.72
N CYS A 67 6.65 -23.34 -0.01
CA CYS A 67 6.77 -21.99 0.50
C CYS A 67 5.40 -21.34 0.66
N VAL A 68 5.34 -20.35 1.53
CA VAL A 68 4.13 -19.59 1.76
C VAL A 68 4.39 -18.15 1.37
N CYS A 69 3.61 -17.66 0.42
CA CYS A 69 3.72 -16.27 -0.01
C CYS A 69 2.54 -15.49 0.52
N THR A 70 2.80 -14.33 1.09
CA THR A 70 1.78 -13.47 1.65
C THR A 70 1.97 -12.05 1.13
N TYR A 71 0.93 -11.27 1.25
CA TYR A 71 1.01 -9.86 0.91
C TYR A 71 0.20 -9.06 1.92
N ARG A 72 0.50 -7.77 1.99
CA ARG A 72 -0.28 -6.89 2.84
C ARG A 72 -0.27 -5.49 2.26
N ILE A 73 -1.33 -4.75 2.58
CA ILE A 73 -1.44 -3.34 2.25
C ILE A 73 -1.57 -2.63 3.59
N LYS A 74 -0.75 -1.60 3.78
CA LYS A 74 -0.73 -0.85 5.02
C LYS A 74 -2.10 -0.23 5.28
N ARG A 75 -2.57 -0.31 6.52
CA ARG A 75 -3.85 0.31 6.89
C ARG A 75 -3.74 1.81 6.84
N ILE A 76 -4.90 2.46 6.66
CA ILE A 76 -4.94 3.92 6.59
C ILE A 76 -4.35 4.53 7.86
N GLU A 77 -4.70 4.00 9.02
CA GLU A 77 -4.18 4.51 10.29
C GLU A 77 -2.67 4.44 10.35
N SER A 78 -2.10 3.37 9.82
CA SER A 78 -0.65 3.22 9.80
C SER A 78 0.02 4.19 8.84
N ILE A 79 -0.65 4.47 7.72
CA ILE A 79 -0.15 5.45 6.76
C ILE A 79 -0.13 6.83 7.41
N ILE A 80 -1.21 7.18 8.08
CA ILE A 80 -1.32 8.46 8.78
C ILE A 80 -0.23 8.58 9.84
N SER A 81 -0.04 7.53 10.64
CA SER A 81 1.00 7.53 11.67
C SER A 81 2.38 7.78 11.06
N LYS A 82 2.65 7.18 9.92
CA LYS A 82 3.93 7.36 9.27
C LYS A 82 4.11 8.79 8.77
N LEU A 83 3.06 9.38 8.22
CA LEU A 83 3.11 10.77 7.77
C LEU A 83 3.40 11.72 8.94
N LEU A 84 2.81 11.45 10.10
CA LEU A 84 3.03 12.28 11.26
C LEU A 84 4.44 12.13 11.82
N ARG A 85 5.02 10.95 11.67
CA ARG A 85 6.36 10.69 12.17
C ARG A 85 7.44 11.26 11.25
N PHE A 86 7.18 11.35 9.98
CA PHE A 86 8.15 11.81 8.98
C PHE A 86 7.59 13.03 8.26
N PRO A 87 7.82 14.23 8.80
CA PRO A 87 7.15 15.44 8.30
C PRO A 87 7.49 15.85 6.87
N ASP A 88 8.59 15.36 6.33
CA ASP A 88 8.99 15.70 4.96
C ASP A 88 8.51 14.69 3.93
N MET A 89 7.83 13.64 4.37
CA MET A 89 7.39 12.58 3.49
C MET A 89 6.04 12.91 2.89
N GLU A 90 5.90 12.67 1.59
CA GLU A 90 4.60 12.74 0.93
C GLU A 90 3.98 11.35 0.92
N VAL A 91 2.65 11.28 1.06
CA VAL A 91 1.98 10.00 1.26
C VAL A 91 2.22 9.03 0.10
N GLN A 92 2.28 9.53 -1.14
CA GLN A 92 2.49 8.65 -2.27
C GLN A 92 3.90 8.07 -2.33
N ARG A 93 4.80 8.55 -1.48
CA ARG A 93 6.16 8.06 -1.40
C ARG A 93 6.40 7.12 -0.22
N VAL A 94 5.34 6.77 0.49
CA VAL A 94 5.47 5.82 1.59
C VAL A 94 5.77 4.46 0.97
N ALA A 95 7.03 4.04 1.06
CA ALA A 95 7.52 2.88 0.32
C ALA A 95 6.88 1.57 0.74
N ASP A 96 6.37 1.49 1.96
CA ASP A 96 5.83 0.25 2.48
C ASP A 96 4.30 0.25 2.55
N ILE A 97 3.64 1.03 1.69
CA ILE A 97 2.17 0.96 1.61
C ILE A 97 1.73 -0.45 1.23
N ALA A 98 2.46 -1.09 0.33
CA ALA A 98 2.15 -2.44 -0.09
C ALA A 98 3.41 -3.27 -0.13
N GLY A 99 3.29 -4.54 0.18
CA GLY A 99 4.44 -5.43 0.14
C GLY A 99 4.01 -6.88 0.12
N CYS A 100 4.89 -7.72 -0.40
CA CYS A 100 4.68 -9.15 -0.35
C CYS A 100 5.98 -9.83 0.01
N ARG A 101 5.87 -11.05 0.52
CA ARG A 101 7.06 -11.83 0.86
C ARG A 101 6.71 -13.30 0.82
N CYS A 102 7.75 -14.10 0.65
CA CYS A 102 7.62 -15.55 0.67
C CYS A 102 8.46 -16.13 1.78
N ILE A 103 7.87 -17.06 2.50
CA ILE A 103 8.56 -17.77 3.57
C ILE A 103 8.94 -19.12 3.01
N MET A 104 10.23 -19.36 2.90
CA MET A 104 10.74 -20.63 2.38
C MET A 104 10.78 -21.64 3.51
N THR A 105 10.35 -22.84 3.21
CA THR A 105 10.29 -23.90 4.23
C THR A 105 11.51 -24.80 4.20
N ASN A 106 12.26 -24.78 3.11
CA ASN A 106 13.41 -25.67 2.96
C ASN A 106 14.64 -25.06 3.59
N THR A 107 14.88 -25.37 4.85
CA THR A 107 16.02 -24.83 5.58
C THR A 107 17.35 -25.41 5.15
N LYS A 108 17.34 -26.48 4.41
CA LYS A 108 18.60 -27.06 3.92
C LYS A 108 19.36 -26.12 3.02
N ILE A 109 18.67 -25.23 2.39
CA ILE A 109 19.31 -24.26 1.50
C ILE A 109 20.31 -23.40 2.25
N LYS A 110 20.13 -23.26 3.53
CA LYS A 110 21.00 -22.41 4.33
C LYS A 110 22.41 -22.93 4.49
N LYS A 111 22.62 -24.12 4.12
CA LYS A 111 23.98 -24.68 4.21
C LYS A 111 24.90 -24.14 3.10
#